data_1ea32a28a54736c179e4f882bc60646a
#
_entry.id   1ea32a28a54736c179e4f882bc60646a
#
_cell.length_a   1.000
_cell.length_b   1.000
_cell.length_c   1.000
_cell.angle_alpha   90.00
_cell.angle_beta   90.00
_cell.angle_gamma   90.00
#
_symmetry.space_group_name_H-M   'P 1'
#
loop_
_entity.id
_entity.type
_entity.pdbx_description
1 polymer ?
#
loop_
_entity_poly.entity_id
_entity_poly.type
_entity_poly.pdbx_seq_one_letter_code
_entity_poly.pdbx_strand_id
1 'polypeptide(L)'
;MAFKPSTFERKVLTVVSRIPAGRVATYGDVARLAGRPGAARAVGNVLREAKRPGLPYHRVIAAGGRLGGYSSVALKRAMLVAEGLTVTPGRVVGFARIRWPRK
;
A
#
# COMPACT_ATOMS: atom_id res chain seq x y z
N MET A 1 14.56 -14.68 13.58
CA MET A 1 13.42 -15.61 13.49
C MET A 1 12.60 -15.30 12.26
N ALA A 2 12.15 -16.32 11.54
CA ALA A 2 11.39 -16.11 10.32
C ALA A 2 9.99 -15.52 10.63
N PHE A 3 9.54 -14.62 9.77
CA PHE A 3 8.20 -14.08 9.86
C PHE A 3 7.18 -15.16 9.50
N LYS A 4 6.26 -15.42 10.42
CA LYS A 4 5.19 -16.39 10.19
C LYS A 4 3.85 -15.66 10.21
N PRO A 5 3.28 -15.39 9.05
CA PRO A 5 2.05 -14.61 8.99
C PRO A 5 0.85 -15.37 9.54
N SER A 6 0.02 -14.65 10.30
CA SER A 6 -1.31 -15.12 10.69
C SER A 6 -2.21 -15.13 9.45
N THR A 7 -3.46 -15.60 9.62
CA THR A 7 -4.43 -15.58 8.53
C THR A 7 -4.66 -14.17 7.99
N PHE A 8 -4.81 -13.20 8.89
CA PHE A 8 -4.98 -11.81 8.46
C PHE A 8 -3.76 -11.30 7.71
N GLU A 9 -2.58 -11.58 8.22
CA GLU A 9 -1.33 -11.14 7.59
C GLU A 9 -1.18 -11.72 6.21
N ARG A 10 -1.53 -13.00 6.01
CA ARG A 10 -1.51 -13.61 4.68
C ARG A 10 -2.46 -12.92 3.74
N LYS A 11 -3.66 -12.57 4.22
CA LYS A 11 -4.63 -11.86 3.38
C LYS A 11 -4.12 -10.48 3.00
N VAL A 12 -3.47 -9.78 3.93
CA VAL A 12 -2.87 -8.48 3.65
C VAL A 12 -1.85 -8.60 2.54
N LEU A 13 -0.93 -9.55 2.66
CA LEU A 13 0.13 -9.72 1.65
C LEU A 13 -0.44 -10.11 0.29
N THR A 14 -1.47 -10.95 0.28
CA THR A 14 -2.15 -11.33 -0.96
C THR A 14 -2.81 -10.12 -1.61
N VAL A 15 -3.52 -9.29 -0.82
CA VAL A 15 -4.17 -8.09 -1.35
C VAL A 15 -3.14 -7.15 -1.96
N VAL A 16 -2.05 -6.89 -1.23
CA VAL A 16 -1.00 -5.99 -1.72
C VAL A 16 -0.42 -6.50 -3.03
N SER A 17 -0.20 -7.82 -3.15
CA SER A 17 0.37 -8.40 -4.35
C SER A 17 -0.51 -8.20 -5.59
N ARG A 18 -1.78 -7.90 -5.40
CA ARG A 18 -2.73 -7.73 -6.49
C ARG A 18 -2.89 -6.29 -6.95
N ILE A 19 -2.32 -5.33 -6.23
CA ILE A 19 -2.44 -3.92 -6.63
C ILE A 19 -1.68 -3.72 -7.94
N PRO A 20 -2.36 -3.31 -9.03
CA PRO A 20 -1.70 -3.19 -10.33
C PRO A 20 -0.75 -1.99 -10.38
N ALA A 21 0.23 -2.08 -11.28
CA ALA A 21 1.09 -0.93 -11.56
C ALA A 21 0.24 0.25 -12.03
N GLY A 22 0.57 1.45 -11.56
CA GLY A 22 -0.19 2.64 -11.91
C GLY A 22 -1.44 2.86 -11.05
N ARG A 23 -1.64 2.01 -10.04
CA ARG A 23 -2.73 2.14 -9.09
C ARG A 23 -2.19 2.17 -7.68
N VAL A 24 -3.00 2.71 -6.77
CA VAL A 24 -2.64 2.74 -5.35
C VAL A 24 -3.84 2.32 -4.50
N ALA A 25 -3.55 1.78 -3.32
CA ALA A 25 -4.57 1.48 -2.33
C ALA A 25 -4.13 2.08 -1.00
N THR A 26 -5.08 2.51 -0.18
CA THR A 26 -4.72 2.99 1.15
C THR A 26 -4.54 1.82 2.10
N TYR A 27 -3.86 2.07 3.22
CA TYR A 27 -3.77 1.06 4.27
C TYR A 27 -5.17 0.60 4.70
N GLY A 28 -6.13 1.53 4.74
CA GLY A 28 -7.51 1.19 5.06
C GLY A 28 -8.18 0.33 3.99
N ASP A 29 -7.90 0.60 2.72
CA ASP A 29 -8.42 -0.24 1.62
C ASP A 29 -7.91 -1.67 1.75
N VAL A 30 -6.62 -1.82 2.03
CA VAL A 30 -6.02 -3.14 2.19
C VAL A 30 -6.63 -3.86 3.38
N ALA A 31 -6.82 -3.14 4.50
CA ALA A 31 -7.43 -3.72 5.70
C ALA A 31 -8.84 -4.24 5.40
N ARG A 32 -9.63 -3.43 4.71
CA ARG A 32 -10.99 -3.81 4.35
C ARG A 32 -11.02 -5.04 3.46
N LEU A 33 -10.16 -5.07 2.45
CA LEU A 33 -10.09 -6.22 1.54
C LEU A 33 -9.56 -7.47 2.22
N ALA A 34 -8.75 -7.31 3.26
CA ALA A 34 -8.23 -8.42 4.04
C ALA A 34 -9.21 -8.88 5.14
N GLY A 35 -10.40 -8.29 5.19
CA GLY A 35 -11.45 -8.74 6.09
C GLY A 35 -11.51 -8.03 7.44
N ARG A 36 -10.71 -6.97 7.64
CA ARG A 36 -10.73 -6.21 8.89
C ARG A 36 -10.81 -4.71 8.63
N PRO A 37 -11.99 -4.19 8.27
CA PRO A 37 -12.14 -2.75 8.12
C PRO A 37 -11.67 -2.02 9.38
N GLY A 38 -10.96 -0.92 9.19
CA GLY A 38 -10.46 -0.14 10.32
C GLY A 38 -9.09 -0.58 10.84
N ALA A 39 -8.51 -1.62 10.30
CA ALA A 39 -7.23 -2.15 10.78
C ALA A 39 -6.03 -1.61 9.99
N ALA A 40 -6.09 -0.34 9.55
CA ALA A 40 -5.02 0.25 8.74
C ALA A 40 -3.66 0.21 9.42
N ARG A 41 -3.62 0.48 10.73
CA ARG A 41 -2.36 0.44 11.47
C ARG A 41 -1.76 -0.96 11.48
N ALA A 42 -2.61 -1.98 11.63
CA ALA A 42 -2.15 -3.36 11.60
C ALA A 42 -1.58 -3.72 10.25
N VAL A 43 -2.19 -3.22 9.16
CA VAL A 43 -1.64 -3.41 7.81
C VAL A 43 -0.24 -2.82 7.72
N GLY A 44 -0.05 -1.60 8.21
CA GLY A 44 1.27 -0.98 8.21
C GLY A 44 2.31 -1.81 8.94
N ASN A 45 1.94 -2.39 10.08
CA ASN A 45 2.85 -3.25 10.84
C ASN A 45 3.19 -4.51 10.07
N VAL A 46 2.20 -5.14 9.44
CA VAL A 46 2.44 -6.35 8.62
C VAL A 46 3.44 -6.05 7.51
N LEU A 47 3.24 -4.95 6.79
CA LEU A 47 4.11 -4.61 5.67
C LEU A 47 5.52 -4.28 6.13
N ARG A 48 5.65 -3.64 7.30
CA ARG A 48 6.97 -3.32 7.84
C ARG A 48 7.75 -4.57 8.20
N GLU A 49 7.08 -5.57 8.73
CA GLU A 49 7.74 -6.79 9.23
C GLU A 49 7.94 -7.85 8.16
N ALA A 50 7.06 -7.92 7.17
CA ALA A 50 7.10 -8.99 6.18
C ALA A 50 8.35 -8.93 5.31
N LYS A 51 8.74 -7.74 4.87
CA LYS A 51 9.95 -7.51 4.06
C LYS A 51 10.09 -8.54 2.93
N ARG A 52 8.98 -8.87 2.29
CA ARG A 52 8.95 -9.87 1.23
C ARG A 52 9.38 -9.22 -0.08
N PRO A 53 10.41 -9.78 -0.77
CA PRO A 53 10.84 -9.22 -2.05
C PRO A 53 9.73 -9.33 -3.09
N GLY A 54 9.65 -8.36 -3.98
CA GLY A 54 8.72 -8.39 -5.08
C GLY A 54 7.32 -7.87 -4.80
N LEU A 55 6.98 -7.61 -3.53
CA LEU A 55 5.68 -7.02 -3.23
C LEU A 55 5.69 -5.51 -3.51
N PRO A 56 4.61 -4.97 -4.11
CA PRO A 56 4.56 -3.54 -4.44
C PRO A 56 4.17 -2.71 -3.22
N TYR A 57 5.03 -2.66 -2.21
CA TYR A 57 4.78 -1.88 -1.00
C TYR A 57 4.51 -0.41 -1.30
N HIS A 58 5.17 0.12 -2.33
CA HIS A 58 5.05 1.53 -2.69
C HIS A 58 3.64 1.90 -3.17
N ARG A 59 2.83 0.91 -3.55
CA ARG A 59 1.45 1.14 -3.99
C ARG A 59 0.46 1.24 -2.85
N VAL A 60 0.92 1.04 -1.61
CA VAL A 60 0.08 1.20 -0.41
C VAL A 60 0.41 2.56 0.20
N ILE A 61 -0.60 3.43 0.27
CA ILE A 61 -0.41 4.82 0.70
C ILE A 61 -1.39 5.18 1.80
N ALA A 62 -1.24 6.38 2.35
CA ALA A 62 -2.11 6.84 3.43
C ALA A 62 -3.43 7.40 2.87
N ALA A 63 -4.38 7.58 3.76
CA ALA A 63 -5.70 8.11 3.41
C ALA A 63 -5.59 9.45 2.69
N GLY A 64 -6.50 9.67 1.74
CA GLY A 64 -6.55 10.93 1.00
C GLY A 64 -5.48 11.07 -0.06
N GLY A 65 -4.73 10.01 -0.34
CA GLY A 65 -3.68 10.06 -1.35
C GLY A 65 -2.33 10.48 -0.82
N ARG A 66 -2.17 10.65 0.49
CA ARG A 66 -0.88 10.99 1.08
C ARG A 66 0.06 9.78 1.00
N LEU A 67 1.35 10.05 0.82
CA LEU A 67 2.30 8.95 0.62
C LEU A 67 2.48 8.07 1.85
N GLY A 68 2.31 8.63 3.03
CA GLY A 68 2.54 7.87 4.25
C GLY A 68 4.01 7.81 4.62
N GLY A 69 4.29 7.39 5.85
CA GLY A 69 5.63 7.45 6.40
C GLY A 69 6.31 6.12 6.63
N TYR A 70 5.88 5.09 5.94
CA TYR A 70 6.35 3.75 6.23
C TYR A 70 7.84 3.55 5.95
N SER A 71 8.34 3.99 4.82
CA SER A 71 9.74 3.83 4.46
C SER A 71 10.23 5.12 3.81
N SER A 72 11.29 5.08 3.03
CA SER A 72 11.76 6.29 2.35
C SER A 72 10.66 6.86 1.46
N VAL A 73 10.18 8.05 1.81
CA VAL A 73 9.18 8.75 1.01
C VAL A 73 9.72 9.07 -0.37
N ALA A 74 11.01 9.43 -0.44
CA ALA A 74 11.63 9.74 -1.72
C ALA A 74 11.66 8.53 -2.64
N LEU A 75 11.99 7.35 -2.12
CA LEU A 75 12.00 6.13 -2.92
C LEU A 75 10.59 5.75 -3.35
N LYS A 76 9.64 5.81 -2.43
CA LYS A 76 8.24 5.51 -2.72
C LYS A 76 7.72 6.40 -3.84
N ARG A 77 8.01 7.71 -3.75
CA ARG A 77 7.61 8.68 -4.76
C ARG A 77 8.24 8.33 -6.11
N ALA A 78 9.53 8.03 -6.13
CA ALA A 78 10.22 7.70 -7.37
C ALA A 78 9.62 6.46 -8.03
N MET A 79 9.28 5.45 -7.26
CA MET A 79 8.69 4.23 -7.81
C MET A 79 7.29 4.49 -8.38
N LEU A 80 6.49 5.31 -7.72
CA LEU A 80 5.16 5.66 -8.23
C LEU A 80 5.26 6.50 -9.51
N VAL A 81 6.18 7.45 -9.54
CA VAL A 81 6.42 8.25 -10.74
C VAL A 81 6.84 7.35 -11.91
N ALA A 82 7.69 6.36 -11.63
CA ALA A 82 8.12 5.41 -12.67
C ALA A 82 6.95 4.60 -13.23
N GLU A 83 5.87 4.47 -12.47
CA GLU A 83 4.67 3.78 -12.94
C GLU A 83 3.70 4.71 -13.66
N GLY A 84 4.10 5.95 -13.90
CA GLY A 84 3.29 6.90 -14.65
C GLY A 84 2.39 7.78 -13.79
N LEU A 85 2.51 7.74 -12.47
CA LEU A 85 1.71 8.58 -11.60
C LEU A 85 2.36 9.94 -11.40
N THR A 86 1.51 10.95 -11.20
CA THR A 86 1.98 12.29 -10.85
C THR A 86 1.94 12.42 -9.34
N VAL A 87 3.07 12.79 -8.75
CA VAL A 87 3.22 12.86 -7.31
C VAL A 87 3.80 14.19 -6.89
N THR A 88 3.06 14.93 -6.07
CA THR A 88 3.61 16.12 -5.41
C THR A 88 4.46 15.68 -4.23
N PRO A 89 5.16 16.59 -3.54
CA PRO A 89 6.00 16.18 -2.42
C PRO A 89 5.33 15.35 -1.34
N GLY A 90 4.02 15.39 -1.18
CA GLY A 90 3.36 14.62 -0.13
C GLY A 90 2.16 13.82 -0.55
N ARG A 91 1.78 13.87 -1.82
CA ARG A 91 0.50 13.30 -2.22
C ARG A 91 0.49 12.89 -3.69
N VAL A 92 -0.25 11.81 -4.01
CA VAL A 92 -0.51 11.47 -5.41
C VAL A 92 -1.62 12.36 -5.97
N VAL A 93 -1.47 12.74 -7.22
CA VAL A 93 -2.46 13.56 -7.92
C VAL A 93 -3.52 12.64 -8.53
N GLY A 94 -4.79 13.04 -8.42
CA GLY A 94 -5.88 12.26 -8.97
C GLY A 94 -6.16 10.96 -8.24
N PHE A 95 -5.98 10.97 -6.93
CA PHE A 95 -6.12 9.79 -6.09
C PHE A 95 -7.41 9.01 -6.39
N ALA A 96 -8.55 9.69 -6.53
CA ALA A 96 -9.81 9.01 -6.74
C ALA A 96 -9.82 8.17 -8.02
N ARG A 97 -9.10 8.62 -9.06
CA ARG A 97 -9.04 7.90 -10.33
C ARG A 97 -8.13 6.70 -10.30
N ILE A 98 -7.05 6.77 -9.52
CA ILE A 98 -6.04 5.72 -9.50
C ILE A 98 -6.18 4.81 -8.30
N ARG A 99 -7.19 5.04 -7.45
CA ARG A 99 -7.44 4.21 -6.29
C ARG A 99 -7.89 2.81 -6.72
N TRP A 100 -7.35 1.81 -6.07
CA TRP A 100 -7.68 0.40 -6.34
C TRP A 100 -8.16 -0.24 -5.04
N PRO A 101 -9.15 -1.10 -5.08
CA PRO A 101 -9.96 -1.42 -6.27
C PRO A 101 -10.93 -0.28 -6.59
N ARG A 102 -11.31 -0.22 -7.86
CA ARG A 102 -12.34 0.73 -8.26
C ARG A 102 -13.69 0.18 -7.88
N LYS A 103 -14.55 1.08 -7.50
CA LYS A 103 -15.91 0.70 -7.17
C LYS A 103 -16.81 0.71 -8.38
#